data_089941aa4977532696e34dead1a76033
#
_entry.id   089941aa4977532696e34dead1a76033
#
_cell.length_a   1.000
_cell.length_b   1.000
_cell.length_c   1.000
_cell.angle_alpha   90.00
_cell.angle_beta   90.00
_cell.angle_gamma   90.00
#
_symmetry.space_group_name_H-M   'P 1'
#
loop_
_entity.id
_entity.type
_entity.pdbx_description
1 polymer ?
#
loop_
_entity_poly.entity_id
_entity_poly.type
_entity_poly.pdbx_seq_one_letter_code
_entity_poly.pdbx_strand_id
1 'polypeptide(L)'
;VCLTGQVATHLIGNDAFQEADTTGITRPATKHNYLVKRADDLARVVHDAFYVARSGRPGPVVIDLPKDILIGRAPYVAPPTEPHRSYRPQTQPDAGQIAKAVALLKSAKRPIIYTGGGVINAGPEASAALVALVRKTGFPITTTLMGLGAYPSNDPQFLGMLGMHGTCEANLAMHGCDVMLNVGARFDDRVTGRLNAFSPDSRKIHIDIDPSSINKNVPVEIPIVADAANALRAILAAWSEEPAAERSAIAEWWKQIDTWRGIDCLRFTQDMTRGALIRPQHAIQRLYDITREQGRETFITTEVGQHQMWAAQYFRFDTPNHWMTSGGLGTMGYGLPAAMGVQMAHPDALVIDIAGEASILMNIQEMSTLAQYRLPVKVFILNNQYMGMVRQWQELLHGGRYSESFTAALPDFVKLADAFHGK
;
A
#
# COMPACT_ATOMS: atom_id res chain seq x y z
N VAL A 1 -16.24 -4.41 4.37
CA VAL A 1 -17.63 -4.05 4.72
C VAL A 1 -17.73 -3.94 6.23
N CYS A 2 -18.24 -2.81 6.75
CA CYS A 2 -18.50 -2.58 8.16
C CYS A 2 -20.02 -2.69 8.40
N LEU A 3 -20.42 -3.40 9.45
CA LEU A 3 -21.80 -3.47 9.92
C LEU A 3 -21.89 -2.67 11.22
N THR A 4 -22.82 -1.71 11.27
CA THR A 4 -23.05 -0.88 12.46
C THR A 4 -24.48 -1.07 12.96
N GLY A 5 -24.68 -1.00 14.27
CA GLY A 5 -26.02 -1.01 14.88
C GLY A 5 -26.60 0.40 14.93
N GLN A 6 -27.92 0.49 14.77
CA GLN A 6 -28.67 1.75 14.85
C GLN A 6 -29.93 1.56 15.74
N VAL A 7 -30.44 2.63 16.30
CA VAL A 7 -31.73 2.61 16.96
C VAL A 7 -32.84 2.16 16.01
N ALA A 8 -33.99 1.74 16.54
CA ALA A 8 -35.11 1.30 15.70
C ALA A 8 -35.53 2.40 14.71
N THR A 9 -35.98 2.02 13.52
CA THR A 9 -36.26 2.95 12.41
C THR A 9 -37.20 4.12 12.81
N HIS A 10 -38.17 3.88 13.68
CA HIS A 10 -39.11 4.92 14.14
C HIS A 10 -38.51 5.88 15.19
N LEU A 11 -37.30 5.59 15.71
CA LEU A 11 -36.59 6.44 16.66
C LEU A 11 -35.54 7.31 16.01
N ILE A 12 -35.18 7.03 14.77
CA ILE A 12 -34.17 7.78 14.05
C ILE A 12 -34.58 9.24 13.87
N GLY A 13 -33.74 10.17 14.32
CA GLY A 13 -33.99 11.61 14.28
C GLY A 13 -34.76 12.15 15.52
N ASN A 14 -34.92 11.34 16.57
CA ASN A 14 -35.61 11.73 17.81
C ASN A 14 -34.67 11.86 19.02
N ASP A 15 -33.37 11.98 18.80
CA ASP A 15 -32.34 12.04 19.86
C ASP A 15 -32.42 10.85 20.83
N ALA A 16 -32.72 9.68 20.33
CA ALA A 16 -32.86 8.46 21.10
C ALA A 16 -31.54 8.05 21.75
N PHE A 17 -31.61 7.32 22.88
CA PHE A 17 -30.42 6.85 23.58
C PHE A 17 -29.50 6.02 22.63
N GLN A 18 -28.23 6.40 22.55
CA GLN A 18 -27.22 5.81 21.66
C GLN A 18 -27.49 5.97 20.14
N GLU A 19 -28.34 6.88 19.75
CA GLU A 19 -28.50 7.26 18.36
C GLU A 19 -27.25 7.98 17.84
N ALA A 20 -26.84 7.64 16.62
CA ALA A 20 -25.81 8.37 15.88
C ALA A 20 -26.17 8.41 14.40
N ASP A 21 -25.90 9.54 13.74
CA ASP A 21 -25.98 9.61 12.26
C ASP A 21 -24.75 8.91 11.63
N THR A 22 -24.72 7.59 11.72
CA THR A 22 -23.63 6.76 11.23
C THR A 22 -23.38 6.99 9.74
N THR A 23 -24.44 7.13 8.94
CA THR A 23 -24.29 7.36 7.49
C THR A 23 -23.73 8.74 7.20
N GLY A 24 -24.12 9.77 7.94
CA GLY A 24 -23.55 11.12 7.82
C GLY A 24 -22.10 11.17 8.24
N ILE A 25 -21.74 10.57 9.38
CA ILE A 25 -20.37 10.52 9.90
C ILE A 25 -19.44 9.76 8.93
N THR A 26 -19.88 8.63 8.38
CA THR A 26 -19.05 7.75 7.56
C THR A 26 -19.00 8.12 6.08
N ARG A 27 -19.90 8.96 5.59
CA ARG A 27 -20.01 9.35 4.17
C ARG A 27 -18.69 9.86 3.58
N PRO A 28 -17.96 10.80 4.19
CA PRO A 28 -16.71 11.31 3.63
C PRO A 28 -15.55 10.31 3.72
N ALA A 29 -15.63 9.30 4.60
CA ALA A 29 -14.56 8.35 4.86
C ALA A 29 -14.76 7.00 4.17
N THR A 30 -15.90 6.78 3.48
CA THR A 30 -16.24 5.49 2.88
C THR A 30 -16.53 5.62 1.40
N LYS A 31 -16.38 4.52 0.69
CA LYS A 31 -16.73 4.42 -0.73
C LYS A 31 -18.23 4.49 -0.93
N HIS A 32 -18.99 3.89 -0.03
CA HIS A 32 -20.46 3.97 0.03
C HIS A 32 -20.96 3.60 1.42
N ASN A 33 -22.19 4.03 1.74
CA ASN A 33 -22.88 3.62 2.95
C ASN A 33 -24.38 3.38 2.69
N TYR A 34 -24.96 2.48 3.46
CA TYR A 34 -26.37 2.12 3.40
C TYR A 34 -26.99 2.26 4.79
N LEU A 35 -28.18 2.83 4.86
CA LEU A 35 -29.10 2.69 6.00
C LEU A 35 -30.22 1.72 5.57
N VAL A 36 -30.29 0.55 6.17
CA VAL A 36 -31.30 -0.46 5.82
C VAL A 36 -32.61 -0.11 6.47
N LYS A 37 -33.65 0.14 5.67
CA LYS A 37 -34.98 0.56 6.15
C LYS A 37 -36.04 -0.54 6.08
N ARG A 38 -35.75 -1.66 5.47
CA ARG A 38 -36.65 -2.81 5.30
C ARG A 38 -35.86 -4.12 5.37
N ALA A 39 -36.40 -5.08 6.12
CA ALA A 39 -35.76 -6.41 6.24
C ALA A 39 -35.65 -7.14 4.87
N ASP A 40 -36.60 -6.93 3.97
CA ASP A 40 -36.60 -7.50 2.62
C ASP A 40 -35.40 -7.04 1.77
N ASP A 41 -34.85 -5.84 2.06
CA ASP A 41 -33.69 -5.30 1.32
C ASP A 41 -32.35 -5.84 1.81
N LEU A 42 -32.30 -6.49 2.97
CA LEU A 42 -31.05 -6.81 3.66
C LEU A 42 -30.10 -7.66 2.81
N ALA A 43 -30.59 -8.76 2.23
CA ALA A 43 -29.77 -9.66 1.42
C ALA A 43 -29.16 -8.94 0.21
N ARG A 44 -29.95 -8.12 -0.47
CA ARG A 44 -29.50 -7.31 -1.60
C ARG A 44 -28.46 -6.27 -1.18
N VAL A 45 -28.73 -5.53 -0.10
CA VAL A 45 -27.81 -4.49 0.40
C VAL A 45 -26.46 -5.08 0.80
N VAL A 46 -26.45 -6.24 1.50
CA VAL A 46 -25.21 -6.92 1.86
C VAL A 46 -24.43 -7.33 0.61
N HIS A 47 -25.09 -7.94 -0.38
CA HIS A 47 -24.47 -8.30 -1.64
C HIS A 47 -23.89 -7.06 -2.36
N ASP A 48 -24.65 -6.01 -2.51
CA ASP A 48 -24.24 -4.76 -3.15
C ASP A 48 -23.05 -4.12 -2.42
N ALA A 49 -23.05 -4.15 -1.08
CA ALA A 49 -21.96 -3.61 -0.27
C ALA A 49 -20.64 -4.35 -0.52
N PHE A 50 -20.65 -5.68 -0.57
CA PHE A 50 -19.45 -6.47 -0.91
C PHE A 50 -19.01 -6.23 -2.36
N TYR A 51 -19.94 -6.15 -3.29
CA TYR A 51 -19.62 -5.84 -4.68
C TYR A 51 -18.95 -4.47 -4.81
N VAL A 52 -19.54 -3.42 -4.20
CA VAL A 52 -19.00 -2.06 -4.25
C VAL A 52 -17.64 -1.97 -3.54
N ALA A 53 -17.50 -2.62 -2.37
CA ALA A 53 -16.26 -2.57 -1.60
C ALA A 53 -15.04 -3.12 -2.38
N ARG A 54 -15.23 -4.22 -3.12
CA ARG A 54 -14.14 -4.98 -3.77
C ARG A 54 -13.92 -4.68 -5.25
N SER A 55 -14.87 -4.03 -5.93
CA SER A 55 -14.77 -3.72 -7.37
C SER A 55 -14.24 -2.32 -7.63
N GLY A 56 -13.68 -2.08 -8.82
CA GLY A 56 -12.99 -0.82 -9.13
C GLY A 56 -11.84 -0.57 -8.15
N ARG A 57 -11.66 0.68 -7.71
CA ARG A 57 -10.74 0.96 -6.60
C ARG A 57 -11.35 0.47 -5.29
N PRO A 58 -10.76 -0.54 -4.62
CA PRO A 58 -11.31 -1.06 -3.37
C PRO A 58 -11.42 0.00 -2.28
N GLY A 59 -12.45 -0.10 -1.43
CA GLY A 59 -12.64 0.85 -0.34
C GLY A 59 -13.74 0.40 0.62
N PRO A 60 -13.80 0.97 1.83
CA PRO A 60 -14.76 0.58 2.86
C PRO A 60 -16.19 0.93 2.46
N VAL A 61 -17.12 0.06 2.82
CA VAL A 61 -18.58 0.28 2.71
C VAL A 61 -19.20 -0.01 4.05
N VAL A 62 -20.09 0.87 4.51
CA VAL A 62 -20.80 0.74 5.77
C VAL A 62 -22.26 0.36 5.51
N ILE A 63 -22.78 -0.58 6.32
CA ILE A 63 -24.19 -0.93 6.39
C ILE A 63 -24.67 -0.64 7.80
N ASP A 64 -25.51 0.36 7.96
CA ASP A 64 -26.13 0.75 9.21
C ASP A 64 -27.46 0.00 9.39
N LEU A 65 -27.57 -0.77 10.47
CA LEU A 65 -28.62 -1.76 10.70
C LEU A 65 -29.51 -1.37 11.88
N PRO A 66 -30.70 -0.83 11.64
CA PRO A 66 -31.65 -0.54 12.70
C PRO A 66 -32.08 -1.80 13.46
N LYS A 67 -32.29 -1.66 14.78
CA LYS A 67 -32.63 -2.76 15.69
C LYS A 67 -33.87 -3.54 15.26
N ASP A 68 -34.92 -2.85 14.85
CA ASP A 68 -36.19 -3.47 14.38
C ASP A 68 -36.02 -4.26 13.09
N ILE A 69 -35.12 -3.84 12.21
CA ILE A 69 -34.71 -4.59 10.99
C ILE A 69 -33.99 -5.90 11.36
N LEU A 70 -33.08 -5.85 12.35
CA LEU A 70 -32.34 -7.03 12.80
C LEU A 70 -33.20 -8.10 13.47
N ILE A 71 -34.23 -7.70 14.23
CA ILE A 71 -35.16 -8.63 14.88
C ILE A 71 -36.34 -8.99 14.00
N GLY A 72 -36.55 -8.26 12.90
CA GLY A 72 -37.62 -8.47 11.94
C GLY A 72 -37.47 -9.81 11.22
N ARG A 73 -38.57 -10.28 10.61
CA ARG A 73 -38.58 -11.47 9.75
C ARG A 73 -39.03 -11.07 8.36
N ALA A 74 -38.30 -11.55 7.37
CA ALA A 74 -38.63 -11.37 5.95
C ALA A 74 -38.33 -12.66 5.17
N PRO A 75 -39.04 -12.92 4.09
CA PRO A 75 -38.65 -13.98 3.17
C PRO A 75 -37.24 -13.73 2.64
N TYR A 76 -36.40 -14.76 2.64
CA TYR A 76 -35.10 -14.66 1.99
C TYR A 76 -35.28 -14.70 0.47
N VAL A 77 -34.85 -13.62 -0.18
CA VAL A 77 -34.75 -13.55 -1.64
C VAL A 77 -33.27 -13.49 -1.99
N ALA A 78 -32.80 -14.47 -2.76
CA ALA A 78 -31.41 -14.47 -3.22
C ALA A 78 -31.11 -13.18 -3.99
N PRO A 79 -30.00 -12.50 -3.70
CA PRO A 79 -29.63 -11.31 -4.45
C PRO A 79 -29.38 -11.67 -5.93
N PRO A 80 -29.62 -10.72 -6.87
CA PRO A 80 -29.36 -10.97 -8.28
C PRO A 80 -27.86 -11.23 -8.53
N THR A 81 -27.56 -12.14 -9.43
CA THR A 81 -26.19 -12.44 -9.90
C THR A 81 -25.66 -11.38 -10.87
N GLU A 82 -26.53 -10.50 -11.35
CA GLU A 82 -26.20 -9.43 -12.28
C GLU A 82 -25.32 -8.36 -11.63
N PRO A 83 -24.42 -7.70 -12.41
CA PRO A 83 -23.64 -6.58 -11.93
C PRO A 83 -24.53 -5.45 -11.39
N HIS A 84 -24.01 -4.72 -10.41
CA HIS A 84 -24.70 -3.57 -9.82
C HIS A 84 -25.20 -2.61 -10.92
N ARG A 85 -26.47 -2.13 -10.81
CA ARG A 85 -27.14 -1.35 -11.88
C ARG A 85 -26.40 -0.07 -12.23
N SER A 86 -25.92 0.65 -11.22
CA SER A 86 -25.34 2.01 -11.38
C SER A 86 -23.83 2.07 -11.14
N TYR A 87 -23.20 0.99 -10.69
CA TYR A 87 -21.76 0.96 -10.44
C TYR A 87 -21.10 -0.15 -11.26
N ARG A 88 -20.45 0.22 -12.36
CA ARG A 88 -19.80 -0.70 -13.31
C ARG A 88 -18.41 -0.17 -13.65
N PRO A 89 -17.38 -0.51 -12.84
CA PRO A 89 -16.02 -0.11 -13.17
C PRO A 89 -15.58 -0.64 -14.53
N GLN A 90 -14.88 0.20 -15.28
CA GLN A 90 -14.28 -0.22 -16.55
C GLN A 90 -13.02 -1.03 -16.24
N THR A 91 -13.05 -2.33 -16.59
CA THR A 91 -11.92 -3.24 -16.33
C THR A 91 -11.11 -3.55 -17.58
N GLN A 92 -11.70 -3.40 -18.78
CA GLN A 92 -11.02 -3.66 -20.04
C GLN A 92 -10.41 -2.38 -20.60
N PRO A 93 -9.14 -2.40 -21.04
CA PRO A 93 -8.50 -1.24 -21.63
C PRO A 93 -9.02 -0.96 -23.05
N ASP A 94 -8.98 0.29 -23.44
CA ASP A 94 -9.22 0.69 -24.82
C ASP A 94 -8.05 0.25 -25.73
N ALA A 95 -8.33 -0.48 -26.80
CA ALA A 95 -7.31 -1.01 -27.71
C ALA A 95 -6.48 0.08 -28.42
N GLY A 96 -7.10 1.21 -28.73
CA GLY A 96 -6.42 2.35 -29.33
C GLY A 96 -5.43 3.00 -28.37
N GLN A 97 -5.78 3.12 -27.09
CA GLN A 97 -4.85 3.61 -26.07
C GLN A 97 -3.71 2.64 -25.80
N ILE A 98 -3.98 1.32 -25.80
CA ILE A 98 -2.92 0.30 -25.71
C ILE A 98 -1.94 0.42 -26.89
N ALA A 99 -2.43 0.55 -28.12
CA ALA A 99 -1.57 0.70 -29.28
C ALA A 99 -0.68 1.96 -29.20
N LYS A 100 -1.24 3.10 -28.77
CA LYS A 100 -0.48 4.33 -28.51
C LYS A 100 0.57 4.15 -27.42
N ALA A 101 0.21 3.49 -26.31
CA ALA A 101 1.11 3.23 -25.20
C ALA A 101 2.29 2.37 -25.63
N VAL A 102 2.05 1.29 -26.39
CA VAL A 102 3.11 0.42 -26.91
C VAL A 102 4.02 1.17 -27.89
N ALA A 103 3.45 1.98 -28.78
CA ALA A 103 4.23 2.79 -29.72
C ALA A 103 5.12 3.80 -28.97
N LEU A 104 4.59 4.45 -27.93
CA LEU A 104 5.35 5.39 -27.10
C LEU A 104 6.46 4.69 -26.33
N LEU A 105 6.18 3.57 -25.68
CA LEU A 105 7.19 2.79 -24.93
C LEU A 105 8.32 2.29 -25.84
N LYS A 106 8.01 1.88 -27.06
CA LYS A 106 9.02 1.46 -28.06
C LYS A 106 9.92 2.59 -28.51
N SER A 107 9.44 3.82 -28.53
CA SER A 107 10.24 5.00 -28.92
C SER A 107 11.13 5.52 -27.79
N ALA A 108 10.99 4.99 -26.56
CA ALA A 108 11.67 5.48 -25.40
C ALA A 108 13.16 5.15 -25.42
N LYS A 109 13.99 6.10 -25.04
CA LYS A 109 15.41 5.94 -24.84
C LYS A 109 15.79 5.80 -23.35
N ARG A 110 14.98 6.37 -22.48
CA ARG A 110 15.16 6.38 -21.03
C ARG A 110 13.83 6.05 -20.34
N PRO A 111 13.24 4.87 -20.62
CA PRO A 111 11.96 4.49 -20.03
C PRO A 111 12.09 4.21 -18.54
N ILE A 112 10.97 4.34 -17.82
CA ILE A 112 10.80 3.81 -16.46
C ILE A 112 9.39 3.24 -16.28
N ILE A 113 9.31 2.10 -15.60
CA ILE A 113 8.03 1.57 -15.11
C ILE A 113 7.90 2.00 -13.64
N TYR A 114 6.75 2.60 -13.32
CA TYR A 114 6.41 3.08 -12.00
C TYR A 114 5.15 2.35 -11.53
N THR A 115 5.27 1.51 -10.52
CA THR A 115 4.15 0.69 -10.04
C THR A 115 3.66 1.11 -8.67
N GLY A 116 2.39 0.88 -8.39
CA GLY A 116 1.77 1.19 -7.09
C GLY A 116 0.86 0.08 -6.58
N GLY A 117 0.16 0.37 -5.49
CA GLY A 117 -0.78 -0.56 -4.84
C GLY A 117 -1.91 -1.07 -5.74
N GLY A 118 -2.20 -0.39 -6.86
CA GLY A 118 -3.18 -0.86 -7.83
C GLY A 118 -2.82 -2.21 -8.47
N VAL A 119 -1.52 -2.51 -8.61
CA VAL A 119 -1.07 -3.83 -9.09
C VAL A 119 -1.32 -4.91 -8.03
N ILE A 120 -1.04 -4.61 -6.76
CA ILE A 120 -1.35 -5.52 -5.64
C ILE A 120 -2.86 -5.81 -5.57
N ASN A 121 -3.67 -4.75 -5.67
CA ASN A 121 -5.13 -4.86 -5.58
C ASN A 121 -5.76 -5.60 -6.77
N ALA A 122 -5.12 -5.59 -7.93
CA ALA A 122 -5.56 -6.33 -9.12
C ALA A 122 -5.22 -7.83 -9.04
N GLY A 123 -4.50 -8.25 -8.00
CA GLY A 123 -4.21 -9.65 -7.71
C GLY A 123 -2.90 -10.19 -8.30
N PRO A 124 -2.58 -11.46 -8.01
CA PRO A 124 -1.29 -12.06 -8.36
C PRO A 124 -1.03 -12.11 -9.86
N GLU A 125 -2.08 -12.20 -10.69
CA GLU A 125 -1.95 -12.17 -12.15
C GLU A 125 -1.42 -10.82 -12.66
N ALA A 126 -1.74 -9.71 -11.98
CA ALA A 126 -1.22 -8.40 -12.34
C ALA A 126 0.29 -8.32 -12.06
N SER A 127 0.74 -8.81 -10.91
CA SER A 127 2.16 -8.90 -10.57
C SER A 127 2.92 -9.81 -11.56
N ALA A 128 2.35 -10.97 -11.91
CA ALA A 128 2.95 -11.86 -12.90
C ALA A 128 3.08 -11.20 -14.28
N ALA A 129 2.04 -10.48 -14.74
CA ALA A 129 2.07 -9.73 -15.99
C ALA A 129 3.07 -8.56 -15.94
N LEU A 130 3.19 -7.86 -14.80
CA LEU A 130 4.18 -6.82 -14.60
C LEU A 130 5.61 -7.37 -14.70
N VAL A 131 5.89 -8.48 -14.02
CA VAL A 131 7.21 -9.15 -14.09
C VAL A 131 7.54 -9.56 -15.53
N ALA A 132 6.57 -10.15 -16.24
CA ALA A 132 6.74 -10.53 -17.64
C ALA A 132 7.03 -9.32 -18.55
N LEU A 133 6.34 -8.20 -18.34
CA LEU A 133 6.56 -6.97 -19.11
C LEU A 133 7.95 -6.37 -18.85
N VAL A 134 8.33 -6.24 -17.58
CA VAL A 134 9.65 -5.70 -17.18
C VAL A 134 10.77 -6.54 -17.78
N ARG A 135 10.70 -7.86 -17.66
CA ARG A 135 11.71 -8.77 -18.23
C ARG A 135 11.77 -8.72 -19.75
N LYS A 136 10.60 -8.65 -20.41
CA LYS A 136 10.49 -8.60 -21.87
C LYS A 136 11.07 -7.30 -22.44
N THR A 137 10.82 -6.18 -21.76
CA THR A 137 11.25 -4.86 -22.22
C THR A 137 12.69 -4.51 -21.81
N GLY A 138 13.20 -5.11 -20.73
CA GLY A 138 14.46 -4.73 -20.13
C GLY A 138 14.43 -3.39 -19.40
N PHE A 139 13.26 -2.81 -19.17
CA PHE A 139 13.12 -1.48 -18.55
C PHE A 139 13.37 -1.52 -17.06
N PRO A 140 13.92 -0.45 -16.47
CA PRO A 140 14.00 -0.29 -15.03
C PRO A 140 12.61 -0.10 -14.43
N ILE A 141 12.44 -0.61 -13.22
CA ILE A 141 11.18 -0.49 -12.46
C ILE A 141 11.41 0.06 -11.06
N THR A 142 10.53 0.94 -10.64
CA THR A 142 10.42 1.46 -9.28
C THR A 142 8.99 1.33 -8.75
N THR A 143 8.83 1.43 -7.43
CA THR A 143 7.53 1.24 -6.78
C THR A 143 7.23 2.30 -5.74
N THR A 144 5.94 2.50 -5.47
CA THR A 144 5.50 3.22 -4.26
C THR A 144 5.63 2.35 -3.02
N LEU A 145 5.48 2.96 -1.83
CA LEU A 145 5.35 2.25 -0.56
C LEU A 145 4.28 1.15 -0.62
N MET A 146 3.12 1.44 -1.21
CA MET A 146 2.01 0.49 -1.31
C MET A 146 2.17 -0.53 -2.44
N GLY A 147 3.16 -0.38 -3.29
CA GLY A 147 3.46 -1.31 -4.38
C GLY A 147 4.58 -2.30 -4.06
N LEU A 148 5.19 -2.24 -2.88
CA LEU A 148 6.23 -3.18 -2.46
C LEU A 148 5.71 -4.63 -2.55
N GLY A 149 6.49 -5.51 -3.18
CA GLY A 149 6.11 -6.89 -3.48
C GLY A 149 5.36 -7.09 -4.79
N ALA A 150 4.88 -6.03 -5.47
CA ALA A 150 4.29 -6.16 -6.81
C ALA A 150 5.32 -6.63 -7.85
N TYR A 151 6.58 -6.28 -7.64
CA TYR A 151 7.74 -6.75 -8.40
C TYR A 151 8.81 -7.23 -7.42
N PRO A 152 9.56 -8.32 -7.71
CA PRO A 152 10.57 -8.85 -6.80
C PRO A 152 11.67 -7.83 -6.49
N SER A 153 11.89 -7.55 -5.21
CA SER A 153 12.90 -6.57 -4.76
C SER A 153 14.35 -7.04 -4.97
N ASN A 154 14.56 -8.33 -5.17
CA ASN A 154 15.89 -8.91 -5.44
C ASN A 154 16.24 -8.98 -6.93
N ASP A 155 15.33 -8.58 -7.82
CA ASP A 155 15.60 -8.54 -9.27
C ASP A 155 16.48 -7.33 -9.63
N PRO A 156 17.51 -7.47 -10.48
CA PRO A 156 18.40 -6.36 -10.85
C PRO A 156 17.73 -5.20 -11.58
N GLN A 157 16.56 -5.41 -12.18
CA GLN A 157 15.81 -4.34 -12.83
C GLN A 157 15.05 -3.44 -11.82
N PHE A 158 14.93 -3.88 -10.55
CA PHE A 158 14.30 -3.11 -9.49
C PHE A 158 15.24 -2.02 -8.95
N LEU A 159 14.77 -0.78 -8.96
CA LEU A 159 15.51 0.39 -8.47
C LEU A 159 15.24 0.73 -7.00
N GLY A 160 14.40 -0.04 -6.33
CA GLY A 160 13.90 0.30 -4.98
C GLY A 160 12.65 1.17 -5.06
N MET A 161 12.24 1.65 -3.89
CA MET A 161 11.12 2.59 -3.75
C MET A 161 11.55 3.99 -4.19
N LEU A 162 10.62 4.76 -4.78
CA LEU A 162 10.85 6.16 -5.12
C LEU A 162 10.20 7.12 -4.11
N GLY A 163 10.44 8.40 -4.30
CA GLY A 163 9.83 9.48 -3.52
C GLY A 163 10.68 9.92 -2.34
N MET A 164 10.06 10.55 -1.34
CA MET A 164 10.72 11.20 -0.20
C MET A 164 11.67 10.27 0.57
N HIS A 165 11.33 8.99 0.66
CA HIS A 165 12.11 7.96 1.35
C HIS A 165 12.67 6.90 0.39
N GLY A 166 12.72 7.23 -0.89
CA GLY A 166 13.20 6.35 -1.95
C GLY A 166 14.72 6.33 -2.09
N THR A 167 15.19 5.46 -2.98
CA THR A 167 16.62 5.37 -3.36
C THR A 167 17.01 6.51 -4.29
N CYS A 168 18.31 6.84 -4.33
CA CYS A 168 18.84 7.84 -5.24
C CYS A 168 18.58 7.48 -6.70
N GLU A 169 18.90 6.23 -7.08
CA GLU A 169 18.73 5.74 -8.44
C GLU A 169 17.27 5.73 -8.89
N ALA A 170 16.31 5.37 -8.02
CA ALA A 170 14.89 5.42 -8.34
C ALA A 170 14.42 6.86 -8.60
N ASN A 171 14.81 7.79 -7.74
CA ASN A 171 14.43 9.20 -7.86
C ASN A 171 15.08 9.87 -9.07
N LEU A 172 16.36 9.62 -9.32
CA LEU A 172 17.08 10.18 -10.46
C LEU A 172 16.59 9.58 -11.78
N ALA A 173 16.30 8.28 -11.82
CA ALA A 173 15.73 7.63 -12.99
C ALA A 173 14.31 8.14 -13.28
N MET A 174 13.49 8.36 -12.23
CA MET A 174 12.18 8.96 -12.37
C MET A 174 12.25 10.38 -12.94
N HIS A 175 13.19 11.19 -12.46
CA HIS A 175 13.38 12.56 -12.93
C HIS A 175 13.92 12.62 -14.35
N GLY A 176 14.89 11.75 -14.69
CA GLY A 176 15.60 11.76 -15.96
C GLY A 176 14.98 10.93 -17.08
N CYS A 177 13.87 10.22 -16.84
CA CYS A 177 13.21 9.42 -17.86
C CYS A 177 12.58 10.28 -18.96
N ASP A 178 12.46 9.74 -20.17
CA ASP A 178 11.74 10.35 -21.28
C ASP A 178 10.32 9.77 -21.46
N VAL A 179 10.10 8.52 -21.03
CA VAL A 179 8.78 7.89 -21.02
C VAL A 179 8.56 7.18 -19.68
N MET A 180 7.43 7.46 -19.06
CA MET A 180 7.01 6.86 -17.80
C MET A 180 5.75 6.02 -18.02
N LEU A 181 5.80 4.73 -17.66
CA LEU A 181 4.62 3.88 -17.54
C LEU A 181 4.22 3.77 -16.07
N ASN A 182 3.18 4.50 -15.67
CA ASN A 182 2.58 4.39 -14.35
C ASN A 182 1.50 3.31 -14.35
N VAL A 183 1.60 2.34 -13.44
CA VAL A 183 0.64 1.24 -13.28
C VAL A 183 0.09 1.22 -11.86
N GLY A 184 -1.14 1.68 -11.67
CA GLY A 184 -1.85 1.63 -10.41
C GLY A 184 -1.26 2.49 -9.28
N ALA A 185 -0.61 3.62 -9.63
CA ALA A 185 -0.13 4.62 -8.69
C ALA A 185 -0.75 5.98 -8.96
N ARG A 186 -1.19 6.67 -7.91
CA ARG A 186 -2.01 7.90 -8.01
C ARG A 186 -1.21 9.21 -8.08
N PHE A 187 0.09 9.17 -8.25
CA PHE A 187 0.95 10.35 -8.18
C PHE A 187 0.79 11.12 -6.86
N ASP A 188 1.06 10.42 -5.77
CA ASP A 188 1.00 10.93 -4.41
C ASP A 188 2.06 12.01 -4.16
N ASP A 189 1.79 12.97 -3.28
CA ASP A 189 2.72 14.05 -2.95
C ASP A 189 4.02 13.57 -2.30
N ARG A 190 4.01 12.41 -1.62
CA ARG A 190 5.22 11.76 -1.06
C ARG A 190 6.15 11.23 -2.15
N VAL A 191 5.62 11.02 -3.35
CA VAL A 191 6.37 10.62 -4.55
C VAL A 191 6.73 11.81 -5.41
N THR A 192 5.75 12.67 -5.71
CA THR A 192 5.94 13.76 -6.67
C THR A 192 6.71 14.94 -6.10
N GLY A 193 6.58 15.20 -4.80
CA GLY A 193 7.04 16.45 -4.24
C GLY A 193 6.40 17.64 -4.97
N ARG A 194 7.21 18.58 -5.42
CA ARG A 194 6.74 19.77 -6.15
C ARG A 194 6.29 19.38 -7.57
N LEU A 195 4.98 19.44 -7.84
CA LEU A 195 4.35 18.95 -9.07
C LEU A 195 4.94 19.54 -10.36
N ASN A 196 5.24 20.84 -10.39
CA ASN A 196 5.81 21.49 -11.58
C ASN A 196 7.26 21.10 -11.88
N ALA A 197 7.91 20.37 -10.99
CA ALA A 197 9.27 19.86 -11.16
C ALA A 197 9.31 18.31 -11.24
N PHE A 198 8.15 17.64 -11.14
CA PHE A 198 8.09 16.20 -11.20
C PHE A 198 8.25 15.68 -12.63
N SER A 199 9.41 15.08 -12.90
CA SER A 199 9.71 14.44 -14.20
C SER A 199 9.21 15.27 -15.39
N PRO A 200 9.73 16.53 -15.55
CA PRO A 200 9.14 17.52 -16.47
C PRO A 200 9.26 17.11 -17.94
N ASP A 201 10.31 16.38 -18.28
CA ASP A 201 10.63 16.01 -19.68
C ASP A 201 10.01 14.68 -20.11
N SER A 202 9.33 13.97 -19.20
CA SER A 202 8.77 12.66 -19.51
C SER A 202 7.36 12.74 -20.10
N ARG A 203 7.12 11.92 -21.14
CA ARG A 203 5.79 11.59 -21.61
C ARG A 203 5.23 10.46 -20.73
N LYS A 204 3.99 10.62 -20.27
CA LYS A 204 3.42 9.76 -19.21
C LYS A 204 2.26 8.94 -19.72
N ILE A 205 2.30 7.64 -19.45
CA ILE A 205 1.20 6.69 -19.63
C ILE A 205 0.69 6.35 -18.24
N HIS A 206 -0.62 6.43 -18.01
CA HIS A 206 -1.21 6.15 -16.69
C HIS A 206 -2.30 5.11 -16.79
N ILE A 207 -2.05 3.95 -16.20
CA ILE A 207 -3.02 2.86 -16.04
C ILE A 207 -3.59 2.95 -14.63
N ASP A 208 -4.89 3.19 -14.49
CA ASP A 208 -5.59 3.19 -13.22
C ASP A 208 -7.03 2.70 -13.41
N ILE A 209 -7.55 1.95 -12.42
CA ILE A 209 -8.94 1.48 -12.42
C ILE A 209 -9.93 2.60 -12.06
N ASP A 210 -9.44 3.64 -11.37
CA ASP A 210 -10.22 4.79 -10.92
C ASP A 210 -10.05 5.95 -11.89
N PRO A 211 -11.07 6.27 -12.74
CA PRO A 211 -10.96 7.36 -13.68
C PRO A 211 -10.74 8.72 -13.01
N SER A 212 -11.10 8.88 -11.72
CA SER A 212 -10.89 10.12 -10.99
C SER A 212 -9.41 10.36 -10.61
N SER A 213 -8.57 9.33 -10.68
CA SER A 213 -7.12 9.45 -10.49
C SER A 213 -6.38 10.00 -11.72
N ILE A 214 -6.97 9.82 -12.91
CA ILE A 214 -6.37 10.26 -14.18
C ILE A 214 -6.34 11.79 -14.26
N ASN A 215 -5.17 12.37 -14.57
CA ASN A 215 -4.95 13.81 -14.68
C ASN A 215 -5.26 14.61 -13.39
N LYS A 216 -5.40 13.96 -12.26
CA LYS A 216 -5.75 14.64 -11.00
C LYS A 216 -4.59 15.48 -10.46
N ASN A 217 -3.42 14.89 -10.35
CA ASN A 217 -2.24 15.55 -9.79
C ASN A 217 -1.20 15.86 -10.87
N VAL A 218 -0.99 14.93 -11.80
CA VAL A 218 -0.01 15.02 -12.87
C VAL A 218 -0.71 14.82 -14.21
N PRO A 219 -0.56 15.73 -15.18
CA PRO A 219 -1.07 15.52 -16.53
C PRO A 219 -0.39 14.32 -17.20
N VAL A 220 -1.18 13.50 -17.88
CA VAL A 220 -0.66 12.35 -18.62
C VAL A 220 -1.06 12.40 -20.08
N GLU A 221 -0.21 11.92 -20.96
CA GLU A 221 -0.46 11.91 -22.40
C GLU A 221 -1.38 10.78 -22.81
N ILE A 222 -1.19 9.60 -22.22
CA ILE A 222 -1.98 8.42 -22.56
C ILE A 222 -2.66 7.89 -21.30
N PRO A 223 -3.95 8.23 -21.10
CA PRO A 223 -4.75 7.65 -20.02
C PRO A 223 -5.29 6.27 -20.41
N ILE A 224 -5.21 5.30 -19.51
CA ILE A 224 -5.78 3.96 -19.68
C ILE A 224 -6.59 3.62 -18.43
N VAL A 225 -7.92 3.81 -18.50
CA VAL A 225 -8.82 3.39 -17.43
C VAL A 225 -9.11 1.90 -17.60
N ALA A 226 -8.50 1.08 -16.75
CA ALA A 226 -8.66 -0.37 -16.80
C ALA A 226 -8.12 -1.03 -15.52
N ASP A 227 -8.48 -2.30 -15.34
CA ASP A 227 -7.79 -3.19 -14.40
C ASP A 227 -6.32 -3.39 -14.81
N ALA A 228 -5.40 -3.38 -13.84
CA ALA A 228 -3.97 -3.43 -14.11
C ALA A 228 -3.57 -4.74 -14.80
N ALA A 229 -4.14 -5.90 -14.40
CA ALA A 229 -3.83 -7.18 -15.04
C ALA A 229 -4.27 -7.20 -16.50
N ASN A 230 -5.46 -6.68 -16.80
CA ASN A 230 -5.98 -6.63 -18.17
C ASN A 230 -5.14 -5.68 -19.04
N ALA A 231 -4.77 -4.51 -18.53
CA ALA A 231 -3.96 -3.55 -19.27
C ALA A 231 -2.54 -4.08 -19.54
N LEU A 232 -1.88 -4.67 -18.52
CA LEU A 232 -0.55 -5.25 -18.67
C LEU A 232 -0.53 -6.41 -19.65
N ARG A 233 -1.54 -7.30 -19.61
CA ARG A 233 -1.68 -8.39 -20.60
C ARG A 233 -1.89 -7.86 -22.01
N ALA A 234 -2.70 -6.82 -22.18
CA ALA A 234 -2.92 -6.20 -23.48
C ALA A 234 -1.64 -5.56 -24.04
N ILE A 235 -0.85 -4.88 -23.21
CA ILE A 235 0.46 -4.33 -23.61
C ILE A 235 1.40 -5.48 -24.00
N LEU A 236 1.50 -6.54 -23.19
CA LEU A 236 2.34 -7.71 -23.48
C LEU A 236 1.99 -8.39 -24.80
N ALA A 237 0.69 -8.53 -25.09
CA ALA A 237 0.21 -9.13 -26.33
C ALA A 237 0.53 -8.26 -27.57
N ALA A 238 0.46 -6.94 -27.40
CA ALA A 238 0.78 -5.98 -28.48
C ALA A 238 2.29 -5.72 -28.63
N TRP A 239 3.12 -6.17 -27.69
CA TRP A 239 4.55 -5.96 -27.72
C TRP A 239 5.24 -6.94 -28.69
N SER A 240 5.80 -6.43 -29.79
CA SER A 240 6.67 -7.18 -30.69
C SER A 240 8.14 -6.97 -30.32
N GLU A 241 9.03 -7.82 -30.81
CA GLU A 241 10.48 -7.66 -30.60
C GLU A 241 11.01 -6.32 -31.09
N GLU A 242 11.93 -5.75 -30.33
CA GLU A 242 12.52 -4.44 -30.64
C GLU A 242 13.71 -4.55 -31.61
N PRO A 243 13.90 -3.54 -32.48
CA PRO A 243 15.11 -3.39 -33.28
C PRO A 243 16.37 -3.28 -32.39
N ALA A 244 17.53 -3.69 -32.95
CA ALA A 244 18.82 -3.67 -32.23
C ALA A 244 19.24 -2.24 -31.79
N ALA A 245 18.87 -1.21 -32.54
CA ALA A 245 19.15 0.19 -32.18
C ALA A 245 18.44 0.67 -30.91
N GLU A 246 17.20 0.22 -30.67
CA GLU A 246 16.44 0.55 -29.45
C GLU A 246 17.06 -0.13 -28.22
N ARG A 247 17.54 -1.37 -28.37
CA ARG A 247 18.26 -2.08 -27.31
C ARG A 247 19.55 -1.37 -26.89
N SER A 248 20.24 -0.69 -27.83
CA SER A 248 21.43 0.10 -27.53
C SER A 248 21.11 1.31 -26.62
N ALA A 249 20.01 2.01 -26.86
CA ALA A 249 19.61 3.15 -26.04
C ALA A 249 19.29 2.72 -24.59
N ILE A 250 18.61 1.59 -24.43
CA ILE A 250 18.33 1.02 -23.09
C ILE A 250 19.60 0.63 -22.36
N ALA A 251 20.61 0.09 -23.08
CA ALA A 251 21.90 -0.24 -22.47
C ALA A 251 22.64 1.02 -21.95
N GLU A 252 22.62 2.14 -22.70
CA GLU A 252 23.19 3.41 -22.24
C GLU A 252 22.40 3.98 -21.03
N TRP A 253 21.09 3.83 -21.01
CA TRP A 253 20.26 4.22 -19.86
C TRP A 253 20.63 3.43 -18.59
N TRP A 254 20.85 2.13 -18.72
CA TRP A 254 21.30 1.28 -17.61
C TRP A 254 22.68 1.67 -17.09
N LYS A 255 23.63 2.04 -17.95
CA LYS A 255 24.95 2.56 -17.51
C LYS A 255 24.80 3.81 -16.64
N GLN A 256 23.87 4.70 -17.02
CA GLN A 256 23.59 5.89 -16.20
C GLN A 256 22.95 5.53 -14.85
N ILE A 257 22.01 4.61 -14.85
CA ILE A 257 21.38 4.11 -13.62
C ILE A 257 22.40 3.44 -12.70
N ASP A 258 23.30 2.62 -13.24
CA ASP A 258 24.34 1.96 -12.47
C ASP A 258 25.35 2.95 -11.87
N THR A 259 25.61 4.07 -12.54
CA THR A 259 26.36 5.18 -11.95
C THR A 259 25.67 5.75 -10.72
N TRP A 260 24.34 5.92 -10.75
CA TRP A 260 23.59 6.39 -9.60
C TRP A 260 23.48 5.35 -8.48
N ARG A 261 23.36 4.06 -8.83
CA ARG A 261 23.45 2.96 -7.84
C ARG A 261 24.77 2.97 -7.09
N GLY A 262 25.87 3.35 -7.76
CA GLY A 262 27.19 3.48 -7.16
C GLY A 262 27.26 4.53 -6.03
N ILE A 263 26.29 5.44 -5.93
CA ILE A 263 26.17 6.40 -4.79
C ILE A 263 25.88 5.64 -3.49
N ASP A 264 25.16 4.51 -3.57
CA ASP A 264 24.79 3.65 -2.43
C ASP A 264 24.18 4.46 -1.28
N CYS A 265 23.11 5.21 -1.60
CA CYS A 265 22.51 6.20 -0.69
C CYS A 265 21.88 5.61 0.58
N LEU A 266 21.63 4.30 0.60
CA LEU A 266 21.12 3.59 1.79
C LEU A 266 22.24 2.92 2.60
N ARG A 267 23.50 3.13 2.22
CA ARG A 267 24.64 2.58 2.95
C ARG A 267 24.69 3.07 4.39
N PHE A 268 24.93 2.16 5.30
CA PHE A 268 25.15 2.46 6.71
C PHE A 268 26.31 1.64 7.27
N THR A 269 26.82 2.05 8.42
CA THR A 269 27.82 1.29 9.18
C THR A 269 27.23 0.97 10.55
N GLN A 270 27.45 -0.24 11.06
CA GLN A 270 27.09 -0.65 12.41
C GLN A 270 28.36 -0.87 13.25
N ASP A 271 28.42 -0.21 14.39
CA ASP A 271 29.44 -0.52 15.39
C ASP A 271 29.09 -1.86 16.07
N MET A 272 29.97 -2.84 15.95
CA MET A 272 29.77 -4.18 16.47
C MET A 272 30.42 -4.38 17.87
N THR A 273 30.93 -3.32 18.49
CA THR A 273 31.45 -3.40 19.84
C THR A 273 30.34 -3.67 20.85
N ARG A 274 30.65 -4.44 21.89
CA ARG A 274 29.69 -4.78 22.94
C ARG A 274 29.16 -3.51 23.62
N GLY A 275 27.84 -3.33 23.63
CA GLY A 275 27.17 -2.18 24.22
C GLY A 275 26.97 -1.00 23.28
N ALA A 276 27.41 -1.07 22.03
CA ALA A 276 27.07 -0.10 21.02
C ALA A 276 25.56 -0.10 20.69
N LEU A 277 25.02 1.08 20.37
CA LEU A 277 23.62 1.19 19.96
C LEU A 277 23.40 0.51 18.62
N ILE A 278 22.33 -0.25 18.52
CA ILE A 278 21.92 -0.91 17.28
C ILE A 278 21.22 0.12 16.38
N ARG A 279 21.75 0.29 15.16
CA ARG A 279 21.09 1.12 14.17
C ARG A 279 19.82 0.45 13.66
N PRO A 280 18.71 1.19 13.47
CA PRO A 280 17.45 0.62 12.96
C PRO A 280 17.63 -0.09 11.62
N GLN A 281 18.45 0.46 10.73
CA GLN A 281 18.79 -0.14 9.45
C GLN A 281 19.40 -1.53 9.60
N HIS A 282 20.35 -1.67 10.52
CA HIS A 282 20.98 -2.95 10.83
C HIS A 282 19.97 -3.95 11.40
N ALA A 283 19.13 -3.50 12.33
CA ALA A 283 18.13 -4.34 12.96
C ALA A 283 17.14 -4.92 11.91
N ILE A 284 16.66 -4.08 10.98
CA ILE A 284 15.75 -4.50 9.91
C ILE A 284 16.45 -5.44 8.92
N GLN A 285 17.67 -5.13 8.52
CA GLN A 285 18.43 -6.00 7.60
C GLN A 285 18.67 -7.38 8.22
N ARG A 286 19.09 -7.43 9.50
CA ARG A 286 19.25 -8.71 10.21
C ARG A 286 17.94 -9.46 10.39
N LEU A 287 16.84 -8.75 10.62
CA LEU A 287 15.52 -9.37 10.65
C LEU A 287 15.18 -10.04 9.32
N TYR A 288 15.41 -9.34 8.19
CA TYR A 288 15.24 -9.90 6.85
C TYR A 288 16.11 -11.15 6.65
N ASP A 289 17.41 -11.08 6.95
CA ASP A 289 18.34 -12.20 6.78
C ASP A 289 17.87 -13.44 7.56
N ILE A 290 17.48 -13.26 8.83
CA ILE A 290 16.99 -14.34 9.71
C ILE A 290 15.71 -14.97 9.16
N THR A 291 14.77 -14.16 8.66
CA THR A 291 13.53 -14.69 8.07
C THR A 291 13.80 -15.50 6.80
N ARG A 292 14.78 -15.08 6.00
CA ARG A 292 15.23 -15.82 4.81
C ARG A 292 15.92 -17.14 5.17
N GLU A 293 16.79 -17.12 6.18
CA GLU A 293 17.47 -18.33 6.69
C GLU A 293 16.47 -19.38 7.22
N GLN A 294 15.38 -18.93 7.84
CA GLN A 294 14.34 -19.83 8.36
C GLN A 294 13.46 -20.44 7.24
N GLY A 295 13.41 -19.83 6.07
CA GLY A 295 12.64 -20.34 4.91
C GLY A 295 11.12 -20.39 5.13
N ARG A 296 10.59 -19.71 6.17
CA ARG A 296 9.14 -19.65 6.44
C ARG A 296 8.48 -18.55 5.62
N GLU A 297 7.26 -18.79 5.18
CA GLU A 297 6.42 -17.74 4.63
C GLU A 297 6.29 -16.61 5.67
N THR A 298 6.69 -15.39 5.30
CA THR A 298 6.80 -14.27 6.24
C THR A 298 5.98 -13.09 5.76
N PHE A 299 5.12 -12.59 6.63
CA PHE A 299 4.33 -11.38 6.42
C PHE A 299 4.83 -10.28 7.36
N ILE A 300 4.97 -9.09 6.81
CA ILE A 300 5.38 -7.89 7.56
C ILE A 300 4.21 -6.92 7.61
N THR A 301 3.82 -6.56 8.82
CA THR A 301 2.99 -5.38 9.06
C THR A 301 3.84 -4.28 9.66
N THR A 302 3.42 -3.04 9.52
CA THR A 302 4.11 -1.93 10.21
C THR A 302 3.15 -0.99 10.86
N GLU A 303 3.57 -0.49 11.98
CA GLU A 303 3.09 0.78 12.51
C GLU A 303 3.60 1.94 11.64
N VAL A 304 3.18 3.19 11.93
CA VAL A 304 3.54 4.36 11.13
C VAL A 304 4.58 5.24 11.84
N GLY A 305 5.66 5.51 11.11
CA GLY A 305 6.79 6.31 11.59
C GLY A 305 8.08 6.02 10.83
N GLN A 306 9.24 6.38 11.40
CA GLN A 306 10.55 6.09 10.78
C GLN A 306 10.78 4.59 10.61
N HIS A 307 10.33 3.76 11.55
CA HIS A 307 10.42 2.30 11.48
C HIS A 307 9.74 1.72 10.24
N GLN A 308 8.61 2.31 9.82
CA GLN A 308 7.92 1.97 8.57
C GLN A 308 8.82 2.23 7.35
N MET A 309 9.49 3.38 7.32
CA MET A 309 10.38 3.75 6.21
C MET A 309 11.63 2.86 6.19
N TRP A 310 12.24 2.58 7.35
CA TRP A 310 13.36 1.64 7.41
C TRP A 310 12.96 0.22 6.99
N ALA A 311 11.75 -0.25 7.38
CA ALA A 311 11.23 -1.53 6.91
C ALA A 311 11.09 -1.54 5.38
N ALA A 312 10.53 -0.48 4.79
CA ALA A 312 10.37 -0.36 3.34
C ALA A 312 11.71 -0.30 2.58
N GLN A 313 12.77 0.23 3.20
CA GLN A 313 14.09 0.41 2.58
C GLN A 313 14.99 -0.83 2.73
N TYR A 314 14.96 -1.50 3.88
CA TYR A 314 15.94 -2.53 4.25
C TYR A 314 15.36 -3.94 4.35
N PHE A 315 14.05 -4.11 4.39
CA PHE A 315 13.40 -5.41 4.21
C PHE A 315 13.00 -5.57 2.74
N ARG A 316 13.23 -6.74 2.14
CA ARG A 316 12.98 -6.97 0.72
C ARG A 316 11.74 -7.84 0.53
N PHE A 317 10.87 -7.43 -0.40
CA PHE A 317 9.61 -8.07 -0.71
C PHE A 317 9.61 -8.61 -2.14
N ASP A 318 9.62 -9.93 -2.29
CA ASP A 318 9.64 -10.60 -3.60
C ASP A 318 8.26 -11.09 -4.04
N THR A 319 7.28 -11.03 -3.14
CA THR A 319 5.93 -11.60 -3.33
C THR A 319 4.87 -10.55 -2.97
N PRO A 320 3.80 -10.42 -3.76
CA PRO A 320 2.68 -9.52 -3.44
C PRO A 320 1.96 -9.95 -2.15
N ASN A 321 1.31 -8.99 -1.50
CA ASN A 321 0.54 -9.17 -0.25
C ASN A 321 1.35 -9.65 0.97
N HIS A 322 2.68 -9.52 0.98
CA HIS A 322 3.52 -9.80 2.15
C HIS A 322 3.93 -8.53 2.92
N TRP A 323 3.48 -7.38 2.46
CA TRP A 323 3.70 -6.07 3.05
C TRP A 323 2.37 -5.36 3.33
N MET A 324 2.05 -5.11 4.60
CA MET A 324 0.85 -4.41 5.03
C MET A 324 1.21 -3.18 5.86
N THR A 325 0.79 -2.02 5.39
CA THR A 325 1.09 -0.75 6.05
C THR A 325 0.01 0.29 5.76
N SER A 326 -0.14 1.28 6.63
CA SER A 326 -0.98 2.44 6.36
C SER A 326 -0.18 3.49 5.58
N GLY A 327 -0.15 3.37 4.24
CA GLY A 327 0.61 4.28 3.37
C GLY A 327 -0.23 5.41 2.73
N GLY A 328 -1.55 5.38 2.89
CA GLY A 328 -2.45 6.44 2.41
C GLY A 328 -2.67 7.53 3.45
N LEU A 329 -3.29 7.19 4.56
CA LEU A 329 -3.55 8.11 5.68
C LEU A 329 -2.36 8.18 6.66
N GLY A 330 -1.60 7.11 6.82
CA GLY A 330 -0.50 7.06 7.79
C GLY A 330 -0.99 6.90 9.23
N THR A 331 -1.86 5.93 9.46
CA THR A 331 -2.51 5.70 10.76
C THR A 331 -1.56 4.99 11.70
N MET A 332 -1.10 5.66 12.74
CA MET A 332 -0.44 5.01 13.88
C MET A 332 -1.43 4.06 14.58
N GLY A 333 -0.95 2.89 15.01
CA GLY A 333 -1.81 1.85 15.59
C GLY A 333 -2.41 0.88 14.55
N TYR A 334 -1.98 0.94 13.30
CA TYR A 334 -2.44 0.02 12.24
C TYR A 334 -1.77 -1.36 12.32
N GLY A 335 -0.48 -1.40 12.66
CA GLY A 335 0.38 -2.58 12.47
C GLY A 335 -0.06 -3.79 13.27
N LEU A 336 -0.28 -3.64 14.58
CA LEU A 336 -0.66 -4.73 15.48
C LEU A 336 -2.01 -5.37 15.10
N PRO A 337 -3.12 -4.61 14.90
CA PRO A 337 -4.39 -5.19 14.45
C PRO A 337 -4.28 -5.85 13.08
N ALA A 338 -3.48 -5.29 12.15
CA ALA A 338 -3.24 -5.89 10.85
C ALA A 338 -2.49 -7.24 10.98
N ALA A 339 -1.46 -7.30 11.83
CA ALA A 339 -0.73 -8.54 12.11
C ALA A 339 -1.65 -9.64 12.68
N MET A 340 -2.55 -9.26 13.57
CA MET A 340 -3.57 -10.17 14.11
C MET A 340 -4.44 -10.76 12.99
N GLY A 341 -4.95 -9.92 12.10
CA GLY A 341 -5.76 -10.37 10.96
C GLY A 341 -5.00 -11.30 10.01
N VAL A 342 -3.75 -10.96 9.70
CA VAL A 342 -2.88 -11.78 8.86
C VAL A 342 -2.59 -13.13 9.52
N GLN A 343 -2.28 -13.16 10.83
CA GLN A 343 -1.99 -14.41 11.52
C GLN A 343 -3.21 -15.34 11.60
N MET A 344 -4.42 -14.78 11.69
CA MET A 344 -5.66 -15.57 11.62
C MET A 344 -5.88 -16.16 10.22
N ALA A 345 -5.56 -15.42 9.17
CA ALA A 345 -5.70 -15.87 7.79
C ALA A 345 -4.59 -16.88 7.39
N HIS A 346 -3.40 -16.75 7.99
CA HIS A 346 -2.21 -17.55 7.69
C HIS A 346 -1.62 -18.12 8.99
N PRO A 347 -2.27 -19.11 9.63
CA PRO A 347 -1.91 -19.59 10.97
C PRO A 347 -0.48 -20.16 11.07
N ASP A 348 0.04 -20.75 9.98
CA ASP A 348 1.36 -21.37 9.93
C ASP A 348 2.49 -20.42 9.50
N ALA A 349 2.15 -19.21 9.07
CA ALA A 349 3.12 -18.22 8.63
C ALA A 349 3.83 -17.53 9.80
N LEU A 350 4.96 -16.90 9.51
CA LEU A 350 5.62 -15.98 10.41
C LEU A 350 5.08 -14.57 10.16
N VAL A 351 4.38 -14.02 11.13
CA VAL A 351 3.84 -12.66 11.05
C VAL A 351 4.60 -11.75 12.02
N ILE A 352 5.16 -10.66 11.50
CA ILE A 352 5.96 -9.72 12.27
C ILE A 352 5.39 -8.31 12.10
N ASP A 353 5.04 -7.68 13.22
CA ASP A 353 4.73 -6.25 13.26
C ASP A 353 5.99 -5.46 13.61
N ILE A 354 6.43 -4.59 12.68
CA ILE A 354 7.55 -3.68 12.90
C ILE A 354 6.98 -2.36 13.40
N ALA A 355 7.25 -2.08 14.66
CA ALA A 355 6.63 -0.99 15.41
C ALA A 355 7.65 0.05 15.92
N GLY A 356 7.17 1.26 16.12
CA GLY A 356 7.82 2.24 16.99
C GLY A 356 7.15 2.25 18.37
N GLU A 357 7.86 2.69 19.39
CA GLU A 357 7.40 2.64 20.78
C GLU A 357 6.13 3.46 21.04
N ALA A 358 5.95 4.58 20.34
CA ALA A 358 4.76 5.41 20.51
C ALA A 358 3.56 4.87 19.71
N SER A 359 3.80 4.32 18.51
CA SER A 359 2.72 3.86 17.64
C SER A 359 2.10 2.54 18.10
N ILE A 360 2.89 1.62 18.67
CA ILE A 360 2.37 0.37 19.22
C ILE A 360 1.40 0.60 20.38
N LEU A 361 1.61 1.67 21.15
CA LEU A 361 0.73 2.01 22.28
C LEU A 361 -0.66 2.50 21.84
N MET A 362 -0.84 2.89 20.57
CA MET A 362 -2.13 3.38 20.07
C MET A 362 -3.23 2.31 20.10
N ASN A 363 -2.87 1.05 19.89
CA ASN A 363 -3.79 -0.10 19.91
C ASN A 363 -3.24 -1.27 20.73
N ILE A 364 -2.50 -0.98 21.80
CA ILE A 364 -1.86 -1.99 22.65
C ILE A 364 -2.85 -2.98 23.26
N GLN A 365 -4.12 -2.59 23.44
CA GLN A 365 -5.19 -3.45 23.97
C GLN A 365 -5.41 -4.69 23.10
N GLU A 366 -5.04 -4.68 21.84
CA GLU A 366 -5.15 -5.83 20.94
C GLU A 366 -4.21 -6.99 21.33
N MET A 367 -3.24 -6.74 22.20
CA MET A 367 -2.46 -7.81 22.83
C MET A 367 -3.35 -8.79 23.62
N SER A 368 -4.48 -8.33 24.19
CA SER A 368 -5.47 -9.20 24.82
C SER A 368 -6.12 -10.15 23.80
N THR A 369 -6.42 -9.66 22.62
CA THR A 369 -6.99 -10.45 21.52
C THR A 369 -5.97 -11.48 21.02
N LEU A 370 -4.69 -11.10 20.85
CA LEU A 370 -3.62 -12.02 20.49
C LEU A 370 -3.49 -13.15 21.51
N ALA A 371 -3.50 -12.82 22.80
CA ALA A 371 -3.41 -13.80 23.89
C ALA A 371 -4.61 -14.75 23.93
N GLN A 372 -5.84 -14.19 23.79
CA GLN A 372 -7.09 -14.97 23.81
C GLN A 372 -7.12 -16.02 22.69
N TYR A 373 -6.72 -15.63 21.47
CA TYR A 373 -6.74 -16.51 20.30
C TYR A 373 -5.41 -17.24 20.08
N ARG A 374 -4.41 -17.05 20.95
CA ARG A 374 -3.07 -17.68 20.90
C ARG A 374 -2.38 -17.43 19.55
N LEU A 375 -2.46 -16.21 19.05
CA LEU A 375 -1.87 -15.84 17.78
C LEU A 375 -0.37 -15.53 17.99
N PRO A 376 0.55 -16.26 17.33
CA PRO A 376 2.00 -16.16 17.58
C PRO A 376 2.67 -14.99 16.85
N VAL A 377 1.99 -13.86 16.72
CA VAL A 377 2.52 -12.63 16.13
C VAL A 377 3.80 -12.21 16.85
N LYS A 378 4.79 -11.77 16.11
CA LYS A 378 6.03 -11.20 16.65
C LYS A 378 5.95 -9.67 16.54
N VAL A 379 6.05 -8.99 17.67
CA VAL A 379 6.12 -7.52 17.74
C VAL A 379 7.58 -7.11 17.85
N PHE A 380 8.09 -6.39 16.84
CA PHE A 380 9.46 -5.94 16.74
C PHE A 380 9.54 -4.43 16.92
N ILE A 381 9.84 -3.97 18.13
CA ILE A 381 9.82 -2.54 18.48
C ILE A 381 11.20 -1.91 18.27
N LEU A 382 11.28 -0.91 17.41
CA LEU A 382 12.43 -0.02 17.25
C LEU A 382 12.27 1.18 18.18
N ASN A 383 12.72 1.03 19.42
CA ASN A 383 12.58 2.05 20.46
C ASN A 383 13.75 3.04 20.43
N ASN A 384 13.48 4.28 20.02
CA ASN A 384 14.44 5.38 20.08
C ASN A 384 13.99 6.52 21.00
N GLN A 385 12.90 6.32 21.75
CA GLN A 385 12.28 7.29 22.67
C GLN A 385 11.75 8.56 22.01
N TYR A 386 11.49 8.50 20.71
CA TYR A 386 10.97 9.63 19.96
C TYR A 386 9.86 9.21 18.98
N MET A 387 8.87 10.05 18.80
CA MET A 387 8.09 10.06 17.58
C MET A 387 8.99 10.51 16.43
N GLY A 388 9.80 9.56 15.94
CA GLY A 388 10.99 9.84 15.16
C GLY A 388 10.71 10.58 13.84
N MET A 389 9.59 10.30 13.15
CA MET A 389 9.20 11.04 11.94
C MET A 389 8.85 12.49 12.26
N VAL A 390 8.16 12.76 13.36
CA VAL A 390 7.83 14.09 13.82
C VAL A 390 9.11 14.86 14.13
N ARG A 391 10.03 14.29 14.90
CA ARG A 391 11.34 14.88 15.20
C ARG A 391 12.14 15.17 13.94
N GLN A 392 12.17 14.24 12.97
CA GLN A 392 12.87 14.43 11.70
C GLN A 392 12.37 15.68 10.95
N TRP A 393 11.07 15.90 10.93
CA TRP A 393 10.49 17.10 10.31
C TRP A 393 10.83 18.37 11.09
N GLN A 394 10.79 18.32 12.41
CA GLN A 394 11.21 19.45 13.26
C GLN A 394 12.67 19.81 12.99
N GLU A 395 13.54 18.83 12.82
CA GLU A 395 14.95 19.03 12.53
C GLU A 395 15.18 19.60 11.11
N LEU A 396 14.64 18.95 10.09
CA LEU A 396 14.93 19.27 8.69
C LEU A 396 14.15 20.48 8.16
N LEU A 397 12.92 20.69 8.59
CA LEU A 397 12.00 21.67 8.01
C LEU A 397 11.65 22.82 8.96
N HIS A 398 11.84 22.65 10.26
CA HIS A 398 11.44 23.62 11.27
C HIS A 398 12.61 24.15 12.11
N GLY A 399 13.85 24.07 11.57
CA GLY A 399 15.05 24.67 12.17
C GLY A 399 15.41 24.10 13.55
N GLY A 400 15.13 22.82 13.81
CA GLY A 400 15.45 22.16 15.07
C GLY A 400 14.57 22.59 16.25
N ARG A 401 13.40 23.19 15.98
CA ARG A 401 12.44 23.55 17.04
C ARG A 401 11.66 22.31 17.48
N TYR A 402 12.25 21.55 18.39
CA TYR A 402 11.67 20.35 18.94
C TYR A 402 10.55 20.66 19.94
N SER A 403 9.39 20.01 19.79
CA SER A 403 8.25 20.10 20.69
C SER A 403 7.50 18.80 20.70
N GLU A 404 7.26 18.25 21.89
CA GLU A 404 6.42 17.08 22.18
C GLU A 404 6.71 15.81 21.31
N SER A 405 7.92 15.69 20.78
CA SER A 405 8.34 14.53 20.00
C SER A 405 9.14 13.50 20.82
N PHE A 406 9.57 13.86 22.04
CA PHE A 406 10.27 12.98 22.96
C PHE A 406 9.29 12.27 23.91
N THR A 407 9.43 10.98 24.06
CA THR A 407 8.58 10.13 24.91
C THR A 407 9.35 9.75 26.20
N ALA A 408 9.25 10.62 27.21
CA ALA A 408 10.00 10.44 28.47
C ALA A 408 9.51 9.28 29.36
N ALA A 409 8.20 8.96 29.29
CA ALA A 409 7.54 8.00 30.18
C ALA A 409 7.00 6.79 29.40
N LEU A 410 7.90 6.01 28.81
CA LEU A 410 7.53 4.77 28.14
C LEU A 410 7.37 3.61 29.15
N PRO A 411 6.44 2.68 28.91
CA PRO A 411 6.38 1.46 29.68
C PRO A 411 7.62 0.57 29.45
N ASP A 412 7.91 -0.29 30.40
CA ASP A 412 8.77 -1.43 30.18
C ASP A 412 8.03 -2.43 29.29
N PHE A 413 8.37 -2.47 28.01
CA PHE A 413 7.66 -3.30 27.02
C PHE A 413 7.76 -4.80 27.31
N VAL A 414 8.81 -5.27 27.99
CA VAL A 414 8.93 -6.68 28.38
C VAL A 414 7.91 -7.01 29.46
N LYS A 415 7.81 -6.19 30.49
CA LYS A 415 6.79 -6.36 31.54
C LYS A 415 5.37 -6.18 30.99
N LEU A 416 5.21 -5.30 30.01
CA LEU A 416 3.93 -5.09 29.34
C LEU A 416 3.52 -6.35 28.56
N ALA A 417 4.45 -6.97 27.83
CA ALA A 417 4.21 -8.24 27.15
C ALA A 417 3.83 -9.35 28.15
N ASP A 418 4.57 -9.47 29.26
CA ASP A 418 4.26 -10.43 30.33
C ASP A 418 2.86 -10.20 30.93
N ALA A 419 2.45 -8.94 31.12
CA ALA A 419 1.12 -8.60 31.62
C ALA A 419 -0.02 -9.04 30.67
N PHE A 420 0.26 -9.13 29.38
CA PHE A 420 -0.64 -9.67 28.35
C PHE A 420 -0.40 -11.17 28.07
N HIS A 421 0.34 -11.87 28.93
CA HIS A 421 0.71 -13.29 28.76
C HIS A 421 1.54 -13.56 27.49
N GLY A 422 2.19 -12.55 26.93
CA GLY A 422 3.17 -12.67 25.85
C GLY A 422 4.51 -13.26 26.34
N LYS A 423 5.32 -13.73 25.40
CA LYS A 423 6.68 -14.23 25.69
C LYS A 423 7.69 -13.48 24.83
#